data_f70faf9e508f3f29204963ffb6b2c4f0
#
_entry.id   f70faf9e508f3f29204963ffb6b2c4f0
#
_cell.length_a   1.000
_cell.length_b   1.000
_cell.length_c   1.000
_cell.angle_alpha   90.00
_cell.angle_beta   90.00
_cell.angle_gamma   90.00
#
_symmetry.space_group_name_H-M   'P 1'
#
loop_
_entity.id
_entity.type
_entity.pdbx_description
1 polymer ?
#
loop_
_entity_poly.entity_id
_entity_poly.type
_entity_poly.pdbx_seq_one_letter_code
_entity_poly.pdbx_strand_id
1 'polypeptide(L)'
;MKVWSVSMVRNEADIVEPWVRHNLAVLDGMAIIDHGSIDRTLDILRRLAGERLPLVLIDGKAPGYLQEQMTTALARQVFAQTGADFVLPLDADEVLKTPSREAMRRALAAIPSGMHGLLHWLTYVPDFASPASDILALLRGARRPAAERQVFYKAVITRHLLDSPAAALGHGNHCVAASLHGRLEDAPPHARVRVEHAAIAHVPIRSADQLVAKVAVKKLARLAANTDWQPDAASQAAYASIVAGRTLDAAMLTEHAVNWSI
;
A
#
# COMPACT_ATOMS: atom_id res chain seq x y z
N MET A 1 0.49 19.43 13.60
CA MET A 1 0.50 17.97 13.26
C MET A 1 0.83 17.83 11.79
N LYS A 2 1.92 17.12 11.48
CA LYS A 2 2.35 16.79 10.13
C LYS A 2 2.17 15.30 9.86
N VAL A 3 1.52 14.95 8.76
CA VAL A 3 1.20 13.57 8.37
C VAL A 3 1.80 13.29 6.99
N TRP A 4 2.68 12.33 6.92
CA TRP A 4 3.34 11.91 5.68
C TRP A 4 2.99 10.48 5.34
N SER A 5 3.16 10.09 4.06
CA SER A 5 3.20 8.68 3.70
C SER A 5 4.59 8.27 3.22
N VAL A 6 4.83 6.97 3.31
CA VAL A 6 5.97 6.29 2.69
C VAL A 6 5.45 5.16 1.81
N SER A 7 6.06 4.98 0.66
CA SER A 7 5.57 4.02 -0.32
C SER A 7 6.71 3.40 -1.11
N MET A 8 6.57 2.14 -1.48
CA MET A 8 7.40 1.49 -2.47
C MET A 8 6.49 1.07 -3.64
N VAL A 9 6.72 1.60 -4.83
CA VAL A 9 5.88 1.37 -6.00
C VAL A 9 6.65 0.69 -7.12
N ARG A 10 5.96 -0.11 -7.93
CA ARG A 10 6.53 -0.73 -9.13
C ARG A 10 5.45 -1.06 -10.15
N ASN A 11 5.57 -0.50 -11.36
CA ASN A 11 4.66 -0.73 -12.49
C ASN A 11 3.19 -0.40 -12.16
N GLU A 12 2.95 0.82 -11.72
CA GLU A 12 1.64 1.35 -11.30
C GLU A 12 1.23 2.57 -12.16
N ALA A 13 1.67 2.62 -13.43
CA ALA A 13 1.45 3.76 -14.32
C ALA A 13 -0.03 4.09 -14.55
N ASP A 14 -0.90 3.11 -14.41
CA ASP A 14 -2.36 3.26 -14.56
C ASP A 14 -3.01 4.03 -13.41
N ILE A 15 -2.44 3.97 -12.20
CA ILE A 15 -3.06 4.52 -10.98
C ILE A 15 -2.21 5.57 -10.25
N VAL A 16 -0.89 5.59 -10.46
CA VAL A 16 0.02 6.35 -9.60
C VAL A 16 -0.28 7.85 -9.52
N GLU A 17 -0.73 8.48 -10.63
CA GLU A 17 -1.09 9.90 -10.60
C GLU A 17 -2.34 10.19 -9.78
N PRO A 18 -3.51 9.58 -10.04
CA PRO A 18 -4.70 9.80 -9.21
C PRO A 18 -4.47 9.39 -7.75
N TRP A 19 -3.68 8.36 -7.49
CA TRP A 19 -3.31 7.94 -6.15
C TRP A 19 -2.50 9.01 -5.40
N VAL A 20 -1.47 9.59 -6.01
CA VAL A 20 -0.69 10.70 -5.43
C VAL A 20 -1.59 11.90 -5.14
N ARG A 21 -2.38 12.34 -6.13
CA ARG A 21 -3.25 13.52 -5.97
C ARG A 21 -4.31 13.33 -4.91
N HIS A 22 -4.92 12.15 -4.84
CA HIS A 22 -5.93 11.84 -3.83
C HIS A 22 -5.33 11.87 -2.42
N ASN A 23 -4.23 11.16 -2.19
CA ASN A 23 -3.64 11.07 -0.87
C ASN A 23 -3.04 12.41 -0.40
N LEU A 24 -2.45 13.21 -1.29
CA LEU A 24 -1.97 14.56 -0.96
C LEU A 24 -3.09 15.55 -0.59
N ALA A 25 -4.36 15.27 -0.93
CA ALA A 25 -5.47 16.07 -0.44
C ALA A 25 -5.59 16.02 1.10
N VAL A 26 -5.13 14.95 1.73
CA VAL A 26 -5.20 14.77 3.19
C VAL A 26 -3.84 14.70 3.89
N LEU A 27 -2.76 14.41 3.16
CA LEU A 27 -1.39 14.34 3.68
C LEU A 27 -0.63 15.67 3.52
N ASP A 28 0.40 15.86 4.33
CA ASP A 28 1.33 17.00 4.22
C ASP A 28 2.51 16.70 3.30
N GLY A 29 2.71 15.43 2.93
CA GLY A 29 3.71 15.01 1.95
C GLY A 29 3.75 13.50 1.76
N MET A 30 4.41 13.09 0.69
CA MET A 30 4.62 11.68 0.37
C MET A 30 6.08 11.45 0.01
N ALA A 31 6.68 10.38 0.53
CA ALA A 31 7.99 9.90 0.11
C ALA A 31 7.82 8.54 -0.60
N ILE A 32 8.23 8.47 -1.84
CA ILE A 32 7.98 7.33 -2.72
C ILE A 32 9.29 6.78 -3.26
N ILE A 33 9.50 5.48 -3.10
CA ILE A 33 10.56 4.73 -3.75
C ILE A 33 9.99 4.08 -5.00
N ASP A 34 10.50 4.44 -6.19
CA ASP A 34 10.28 3.64 -7.39
C ASP A 34 11.23 2.44 -7.36
N HIS A 35 10.69 1.25 -7.22
CA HIS A 35 11.45 0.01 -7.09
C HIS A 35 11.74 -0.64 -8.47
N GLY A 36 12.26 0.17 -9.39
CA GLY A 36 12.66 -0.27 -10.72
C GLY A 36 11.47 -0.57 -11.64
N SER A 37 10.53 0.36 -11.75
CA SER A 37 9.46 0.29 -12.74
C SER A 37 10.02 0.26 -14.16
N ILE A 38 9.39 -0.53 -15.01
CA ILE A 38 9.72 -0.67 -16.45
C ILE A 38 8.61 -0.08 -17.34
N ASP A 39 7.55 0.42 -16.74
CA ASP A 39 6.47 1.17 -17.38
C ASP A 39 6.68 2.68 -17.18
N ARG A 40 5.63 3.48 -17.38
CA ARG A 40 5.68 4.93 -17.25
C ARG A 40 5.59 5.44 -15.80
N THR A 41 5.57 4.59 -14.78
CA THR A 41 5.39 4.97 -13.38
C THR A 41 6.40 6.03 -12.95
N LEU A 42 7.70 5.78 -13.17
CA LEU A 42 8.77 6.70 -12.77
C LEU A 42 8.67 8.05 -13.51
N ASP A 43 8.31 8.05 -14.79
CA ASP A 43 8.15 9.29 -15.57
C ASP A 43 6.97 10.12 -15.06
N ILE A 44 5.86 9.48 -14.71
CA ILE A 44 4.70 10.15 -14.10
C ILE A 44 5.10 10.76 -12.75
N LEU A 45 5.79 10.01 -11.90
CA LEU A 45 6.23 10.51 -10.59
C LEU A 45 7.21 11.68 -10.72
N ARG A 46 8.16 11.65 -11.67
CA ARG A 46 9.07 12.77 -11.94
C ARG A 46 8.32 14.02 -12.39
N ARG A 47 7.32 13.87 -13.27
CA ARG A 47 6.45 14.97 -13.68
C ARG A 47 5.70 15.57 -12.49
N LEU A 48 5.09 14.75 -11.65
CA LEU A 48 4.36 15.19 -10.46
C LEU A 48 5.29 15.91 -9.45
N ALA A 49 6.51 15.42 -9.26
CA ALA A 49 7.51 16.12 -8.45
C ALA A 49 7.88 17.50 -9.03
N GLY A 50 7.91 17.62 -10.37
CA GLY A 50 8.11 18.89 -11.07
C GLY A 50 6.96 19.89 -10.90
N GLU A 51 5.77 19.45 -10.54
CA GLU A 51 4.61 20.31 -10.24
C GLU A 51 4.69 21.00 -8.85
N ARG A 52 5.82 20.87 -8.14
CA ARG A 52 6.03 21.37 -6.77
C ARG A 52 5.07 20.77 -5.72
N LEU A 53 4.54 19.59 -5.98
CA LEU A 53 3.83 18.83 -4.96
C LEU A 53 4.80 18.43 -3.84
N PRO A 54 4.33 18.29 -2.58
CA PRO A 54 5.15 17.84 -1.45
C PRO A 54 5.49 16.34 -1.60
N LEU A 55 6.29 16.03 -2.61
CA LEU A 55 6.65 14.69 -3.05
C LEU A 55 8.17 14.52 -3.04
N VAL A 56 8.65 13.55 -2.28
CA VAL A 56 10.04 13.09 -2.30
C VAL A 56 10.09 11.80 -3.11
N LEU A 57 10.86 11.80 -4.20
CA LEU A 57 11.01 10.64 -5.08
C LEU A 57 12.42 10.06 -4.95
N ILE A 58 12.48 8.76 -4.75
CA ILE A 58 13.71 7.99 -4.66
C ILE A 58 13.71 6.92 -5.76
N ASP A 59 14.75 6.88 -6.58
CA ASP A 59 14.97 5.82 -7.58
C ASP A 59 15.72 4.66 -6.89
N GLY A 60 14.97 3.64 -6.48
CA GLY A 60 15.45 2.53 -5.63
C GLY A 60 15.54 1.20 -6.38
N LYS A 61 16.53 1.01 -7.25
CA LYS A 61 16.71 -0.19 -8.08
C LYS A 61 17.40 -1.33 -7.33
N ALA A 62 16.86 -1.77 -6.22
CA ALA A 62 17.39 -2.93 -5.52
C ALA A 62 16.81 -4.23 -6.12
N PRO A 63 17.64 -5.27 -6.34
CA PRO A 63 17.14 -6.58 -6.71
C PRO A 63 16.38 -7.21 -5.54
N GLY A 64 15.31 -7.93 -5.84
CA GLY A 64 14.51 -8.63 -4.84
C GLY A 64 13.41 -7.79 -4.19
N TYR A 65 12.59 -8.44 -3.36
CA TYR A 65 11.47 -7.81 -2.67
C TYR A 65 11.90 -7.40 -1.26
N LEU A 66 12.21 -6.13 -1.07
CA LEU A 66 12.75 -5.55 0.16
C LEU A 66 11.80 -4.52 0.80
N GLN A 67 10.48 -4.73 0.69
CA GLN A 67 9.49 -3.75 1.13
C GLN A 67 9.66 -3.36 2.60
N GLU A 68 9.77 -4.32 3.50
CA GLU A 68 9.85 -4.09 4.94
C GLU A 68 11.09 -3.23 5.30
N GLN A 69 12.25 -3.58 4.73
CA GLN A 69 13.51 -2.85 4.96
C GLN A 69 13.43 -1.43 4.40
N MET A 70 13.02 -1.30 3.15
CA MET A 70 13.02 -0.03 2.42
C MET A 70 11.98 0.93 3.00
N THR A 71 10.76 0.47 3.28
CA THR A 71 9.71 1.32 3.86
C THR A 71 10.01 1.70 5.31
N THR A 72 10.62 0.80 6.10
CA THR A 72 11.09 1.13 7.46
C THR A 72 12.17 2.21 7.44
N ALA A 73 13.19 2.04 6.60
CA ALA A 73 14.27 3.02 6.45
C ALA A 73 13.73 4.38 6.00
N LEU A 74 12.83 4.38 5.01
CA LEU A 74 12.19 5.59 4.51
C LEU A 74 11.33 6.28 5.58
N ALA A 75 10.57 5.52 6.38
CA ALA A 75 9.80 6.08 7.48
C ALA A 75 10.68 6.79 8.52
N ARG A 76 11.81 6.17 8.90
CA ARG A 76 12.81 6.79 9.80
C ARG A 76 13.38 8.08 9.21
N GLN A 77 13.71 8.07 7.91
CA GLN A 77 14.22 9.25 7.21
C GLN A 77 13.18 10.37 7.17
N VAL A 78 11.92 10.07 6.86
CA VAL A 78 10.82 11.04 6.86
C VAL A 78 10.65 11.68 8.24
N PHE A 79 10.64 10.89 9.33
CA PHE A 79 10.59 11.45 10.69
C PHE A 79 11.75 12.39 10.98
N ALA A 80 12.97 12.01 10.59
CA ALA A 80 14.16 12.81 10.84
C ALA A 80 14.19 14.12 10.05
N GLN A 81 13.80 14.09 8.78
CA GLN A 81 13.96 15.23 7.86
C GLN A 81 12.77 16.18 7.85
N THR A 82 11.55 15.69 8.04
CA THR A 82 10.34 16.51 7.88
C THR A 82 9.74 16.97 9.22
N GLY A 83 10.11 16.32 10.32
CA GLY A 83 9.46 16.51 11.61
C GLY A 83 8.02 16.01 11.62
N ALA A 84 7.70 14.98 10.81
CA ALA A 84 6.38 14.34 10.79
C ALA A 84 6.01 13.82 12.19
N ASP A 85 4.72 13.92 12.53
CA ASP A 85 4.15 13.33 13.75
C ASP A 85 3.69 11.89 13.46
N PHE A 86 3.18 11.66 12.24
CA PHE A 86 2.68 10.37 11.77
C PHE A 86 3.20 10.06 10.38
N VAL A 87 3.49 8.80 10.14
CA VAL A 87 3.85 8.26 8.82
C VAL A 87 2.94 7.07 8.52
N LEU A 88 2.31 7.10 7.33
CA LEU A 88 1.43 6.06 6.83
C LEU A 88 2.13 5.32 5.68
N PRO A 89 2.45 4.04 5.83
CA PRO A 89 2.89 3.24 4.70
C PRO A 89 1.69 2.94 3.80
N LEU A 90 1.77 3.34 2.52
CA LEU A 90 0.70 3.15 1.54
C LEU A 90 1.24 2.45 0.30
N ASP A 91 0.55 1.41 -0.16
CA ASP A 91 0.79 0.83 -1.47
C ASP A 91 0.04 1.64 -2.55
N ALA A 92 0.44 1.53 -3.82
CA ALA A 92 -0.13 2.37 -4.89
C ALA A 92 -1.61 2.06 -5.20
N ASP A 93 -2.11 0.92 -4.76
CA ASP A 93 -3.51 0.51 -4.87
C ASP A 93 -4.32 0.81 -3.59
N GLU A 94 -3.78 1.66 -2.70
CA GLU A 94 -4.39 2.06 -1.43
C GLU A 94 -4.64 3.56 -1.37
N VAL A 95 -5.89 3.94 -1.13
CA VAL A 95 -6.28 5.34 -0.97
C VAL A 95 -6.87 5.60 0.40
N LEU A 96 -6.50 6.74 1.00
CA LEU A 96 -7.02 7.14 2.30
C LEU A 96 -8.50 7.49 2.21
N LYS A 97 -9.30 6.82 3.01
CA LYS A 97 -10.74 7.03 3.11
C LYS A 97 -11.07 7.81 4.37
N THR A 98 -11.28 9.10 4.22
CA THR A 98 -11.63 10.03 5.29
C THR A 98 -12.43 11.19 4.71
N PRO A 99 -13.35 11.81 5.48
CA PRO A 99 -14.13 12.94 5.00
C PRO A 99 -13.32 14.20 4.67
N SER A 100 -12.23 14.45 5.39
CA SER A 100 -11.36 15.61 5.17
C SER A 100 -9.99 15.43 5.84
N ARG A 101 -9.07 16.33 5.52
CA ARG A 101 -7.76 16.44 6.19
C ARG A 101 -7.89 16.61 7.71
N GLU A 102 -8.84 17.44 8.15
CA GLU A 102 -9.10 17.68 9.57
C GLU A 102 -9.68 16.45 10.26
N ALA A 103 -10.53 15.69 9.58
CA ALA A 103 -11.06 14.43 10.10
C ALA A 103 -9.93 13.39 10.27
N MET A 104 -9.03 13.27 9.30
CA MET A 104 -7.84 12.42 9.41
C MET A 104 -6.97 12.84 10.60
N ARG A 105 -6.68 14.13 10.72
CA ARG A 105 -5.87 14.65 11.84
C ARG A 105 -6.49 14.37 13.20
N ARG A 106 -7.83 14.54 13.34
CA ARG A 106 -8.54 14.18 14.58
C ARG A 106 -8.44 12.68 14.89
N ALA A 107 -8.63 11.84 13.88
CA ALA A 107 -8.52 10.39 14.03
C ALA A 107 -7.12 9.97 14.50
N LEU A 108 -6.07 10.55 13.90
CA LEU A 108 -4.69 10.26 14.28
C LEU A 108 -4.31 10.82 15.66
N ALA A 109 -4.86 11.99 16.03
CA ALA A 109 -4.61 12.58 17.34
C ALA A 109 -5.16 11.74 18.52
N ALA A 110 -6.09 10.83 18.25
CA ALA A 110 -6.62 9.90 19.24
C ALA A 110 -5.68 8.73 19.57
N ILE A 111 -4.58 8.57 18.81
CA ILE A 111 -3.58 7.52 19.09
C ILE A 111 -2.83 7.91 20.38
N PRO A 112 -2.85 7.07 21.42
CA PRO A 112 -2.15 7.35 22.66
C PRO A 112 -0.62 7.46 22.44
N SER A 113 0.03 8.28 23.27
CA SER A 113 1.49 8.38 23.27
C SER A 113 2.12 7.01 23.50
N GLY A 114 3.20 6.71 22.77
CA GLY A 114 3.91 5.43 22.85
C GLY A 114 3.24 4.27 22.10
N MET A 115 2.13 4.52 21.39
CA MET A 115 1.45 3.51 20.57
C MET A 115 1.53 3.83 19.08
N HIS A 116 1.39 2.81 18.26
CA HIS A 116 1.12 2.91 16.83
C HIS A 116 -0.37 2.78 16.54
N GLY A 117 -0.84 3.33 15.42
CA GLY A 117 -2.21 3.17 14.98
C GLY A 117 -2.37 2.00 14.01
N LEU A 118 -3.61 1.52 13.87
CA LEU A 118 -4.03 0.56 12.87
C LEU A 118 -5.24 1.12 12.12
N LEU A 119 -5.09 1.46 10.84
CA LEU A 119 -6.18 1.83 9.95
C LEU A 119 -6.83 0.58 9.37
N HIS A 120 -8.15 0.53 9.39
CA HIS A 120 -8.90 -0.55 8.76
C HIS A 120 -8.64 -0.56 7.25
N TRP A 121 -8.27 -1.71 6.71
CA TRP A 121 -7.95 -1.92 5.30
C TRP A 121 -9.14 -2.59 4.61
N LEU A 122 -9.87 -1.83 3.81
CA LEU A 122 -11.14 -2.21 3.21
C LEU A 122 -10.92 -2.56 1.74
N THR A 123 -11.25 -3.79 1.35
CA THR A 123 -11.19 -4.21 -0.05
C THR A 123 -12.32 -3.60 -0.87
N TYR A 124 -11.99 -3.07 -2.03
CA TYR A 124 -12.92 -2.58 -3.04
C TYR A 124 -12.69 -3.31 -4.37
N VAL A 125 -13.77 -3.77 -4.97
CA VAL A 125 -13.77 -4.52 -6.21
C VAL A 125 -14.43 -3.67 -7.30
N PRO A 126 -13.72 -3.36 -8.40
CA PRO A 126 -14.30 -2.68 -9.55
C PRO A 126 -15.40 -3.52 -10.21
N ASP A 127 -16.30 -2.87 -10.91
CA ASP A 127 -17.25 -3.54 -11.81
C ASP A 127 -16.55 -3.85 -13.15
N PHE A 128 -15.98 -5.05 -13.25
CA PHE A 128 -15.28 -5.48 -14.46
C PHE A 128 -16.21 -5.82 -15.64
N ALA A 129 -17.52 -5.94 -15.39
CA ALA A 129 -18.51 -6.17 -16.46
C ALA A 129 -18.88 -4.87 -17.19
N SER A 130 -18.69 -3.72 -16.53
CA SER A 130 -18.99 -2.41 -17.09
C SER A 130 -17.70 -1.69 -17.46
N PRO A 131 -17.44 -1.45 -18.77
CA PRO A 131 -16.23 -0.71 -19.18
C PRO A 131 -16.18 0.67 -18.53
N ALA A 132 -15.09 0.96 -17.83
CA ALA A 132 -14.83 2.29 -17.29
C ALA A 132 -14.11 3.14 -18.35
N SER A 133 -14.47 4.42 -18.46
CA SER A 133 -13.83 5.35 -19.40
C SER A 133 -12.37 5.65 -19.04
N ASP A 134 -12.07 5.58 -17.76
CA ASP A 134 -10.75 5.85 -17.19
C ASP A 134 -10.63 5.23 -15.80
N ILE A 135 -9.43 5.29 -15.23
CA ILE A 135 -9.14 4.74 -13.90
C ILE A 135 -9.97 5.42 -12.78
N LEU A 136 -10.29 6.69 -12.89
CA LEU A 136 -11.10 7.37 -11.87
C LEU A 136 -12.56 6.92 -11.91
N ALA A 137 -13.10 6.66 -13.11
CA ALA A 137 -14.43 6.07 -13.28
C ALA A 137 -14.47 4.67 -12.68
N LEU A 138 -13.45 3.85 -12.94
CA LEU A 138 -13.32 2.51 -12.38
C LEU A 138 -13.29 2.54 -10.85
N LEU A 139 -12.47 3.40 -10.25
CA LEU A 139 -12.37 3.52 -8.79
C LEU A 139 -13.68 4.00 -8.16
N ARG A 140 -14.36 4.96 -8.78
CA ARG A 140 -15.69 5.43 -8.31
C ARG A 140 -16.77 4.34 -8.41
N GLY A 141 -16.65 3.46 -9.39
CA GLY A 141 -17.55 2.30 -9.59
C GLY A 141 -17.30 1.16 -8.61
N ALA A 142 -16.12 1.09 -8.00
CA ALA A 142 -15.74 -0.02 -7.12
C ALA A 142 -16.64 -0.13 -5.88
N ARG A 143 -16.95 -1.35 -5.48
CA ARG A 143 -17.83 -1.68 -4.35
C ARG A 143 -17.12 -2.60 -3.37
N ARG A 144 -17.52 -2.51 -2.11
CA ARG A 144 -17.07 -3.49 -1.11
C ARG A 144 -17.75 -4.84 -1.36
N PRO A 145 -17.02 -5.98 -1.19
CA PRO A 145 -17.67 -7.28 -1.15
C PRO A 145 -18.65 -7.35 0.02
N ALA A 146 -19.70 -8.17 -0.11
CA ALA A 146 -20.73 -8.33 0.92
C ALA A 146 -20.16 -8.83 2.26
N ALA A 147 -19.10 -9.64 2.21
CA ALA A 147 -18.33 -10.08 3.37
C ALA A 147 -16.85 -10.13 3.02
N GLU A 148 -16.02 -9.60 3.90
CA GLU A 148 -14.57 -9.78 3.84
C GLU A 148 -14.23 -11.07 4.61
N ARG A 149 -13.41 -11.92 4.00
CA ARG A 149 -12.99 -13.19 4.63
C ARG A 149 -12.12 -12.98 5.85
N GLN A 150 -11.36 -11.89 5.87
CA GLN A 150 -10.43 -11.54 6.93
C GLN A 150 -10.35 -10.03 7.07
N VAL A 151 -10.22 -9.55 8.30
CA VAL A 151 -10.05 -8.12 8.59
C VAL A 151 -8.57 -7.80 8.64
N PHE A 152 -8.14 -6.91 7.75
CA PHE A 152 -6.77 -6.43 7.71
C PHE A 152 -6.67 -4.99 8.19
N TYR A 153 -5.47 -4.62 8.61
CA TYR A 153 -5.13 -3.27 9.04
C TYR A 153 -3.83 -2.84 8.35
N LYS A 154 -3.64 -1.52 8.23
CA LYS A 154 -2.39 -0.90 7.82
C LYS A 154 -1.85 -0.10 8.98
N ALA A 155 -0.55 -0.15 9.21
CA ALA A 155 0.07 0.59 10.29
C ALA A 155 -0.05 2.11 10.11
N VAL A 156 -0.27 2.82 11.21
CA VAL A 156 0.04 4.25 11.34
C VAL A 156 1.24 4.35 12.26
N ILE A 157 2.36 4.77 11.71
CA ILE A 157 3.62 4.83 12.43
C ILE A 157 3.70 6.15 13.17
N THR A 158 4.04 6.09 14.45
CA THR A 158 4.37 7.26 15.27
C THR A 158 5.87 7.39 15.44
N ARG A 159 6.34 8.54 15.93
CA ARG A 159 7.77 8.78 16.20
C ARG A 159 8.40 7.76 17.17
N HIS A 160 7.56 7.03 17.90
CA HIS A 160 7.99 5.93 18.77
C HIS A 160 8.78 4.82 18.02
N LEU A 161 8.63 4.72 16.69
CA LEU A 161 9.51 3.89 15.86
C LEU A 161 11.00 4.22 16.03
N LEU A 162 11.33 5.48 16.34
CA LEU A 162 12.72 5.93 16.49
C LEU A 162 13.36 5.47 17.83
N ASP A 163 12.55 5.14 18.82
CA ASP A 163 13.01 4.75 20.17
C ASP A 163 13.61 3.33 20.18
N SER A 164 13.29 2.51 19.19
CA SER A 164 13.83 1.16 19.04
C SER A 164 14.47 0.96 17.67
N PRO A 165 15.81 0.83 17.59
CA PRO A 165 16.49 0.56 16.33
C PRO A 165 16.06 -0.76 15.67
N ALA A 166 15.65 -1.76 16.44
CA ALA A 166 15.21 -3.07 15.95
C ALA A 166 13.77 -3.05 15.43
N ALA A 167 12.92 -2.10 15.88
CA ALA A 167 11.55 -2.01 15.42
C ALA A 167 11.48 -1.73 13.93
N ALA A 168 10.58 -2.41 13.22
CA ALA A 168 10.43 -2.32 11.77
C ALA A 168 8.96 -2.47 11.37
N LEU A 169 8.63 -2.04 10.16
CA LEU A 169 7.36 -2.42 9.55
C LEU A 169 7.34 -3.93 9.29
N GLY A 170 6.27 -4.56 9.70
CA GLY A 170 6.03 -5.97 9.42
C GLY A 170 5.57 -6.21 7.97
N HIS A 171 5.39 -7.47 7.63
CA HIS A 171 4.98 -7.89 6.29
C HIS A 171 3.75 -7.12 5.81
N GLY A 172 3.75 -6.68 4.54
CA GLY A 172 2.67 -5.88 3.96
C GLY A 172 2.40 -4.54 4.64
N ASN A 173 3.29 -4.08 5.53
CA ASN A 173 3.12 -2.85 6.32
C ASN A 173 1.90 -2.88 7.27
N HIS A 174 1.48 -4.07 7.72
CA HIS A 174 0.28 -4.24 8.55
C HIS A 174 0.47 -3.86 10.02
N CYS A 175 1.71 -3.81 10.48
CA CYS A 175 2.04 -3.45 11.87
C CYS A 175 3.44 -2.85 11.95
N VAL A 176 3.77 -2.30 13.12
CA VAL A 176 5.15 -2.13 13.56
C VAL A 176 5.47 -3.30 14.48
N ALA A 177 6.47 -4.08 14.13
CA ALA A 177 6.94 -5.25 14.85
C ALA A 177 8.25 -4.95 15.59
N ALA A 178 8.63 -5.82 16.52
CA ALA A 178 9.87 -5.70 17.28
C ALA A 178 11.14 -5.92 16.44
N SER A 179 11.00 -6.49 15.23
CA SER A 179 12.09 -6.76 14.30
C SER A 179 11.59 -6.85 12.86
N LEU A 180 12.51 -6.83 11.89
CA LEU A 180 12.23 -7.14 10.49
C LEU A 180 11.58 -8.53 10.36
N HIS A 181 10.71 -8.67 9.38
CA HIS A 181 9.91 -9.89 9.12
C HIS A 181 8.94 -10.27 10.25
N GLY A 182 8.74 -9.39 11.24
CA GLY A 182 7.73 -9.58 12.28
C GLY A 182 6.30 -9.46 11.74
N ARG A 183 5.37 -10.16 12.37
CA ARG A 183 3.94 -10.16 12.03
C ARG A 183 3.13 -9.38 13.05
N LEU A 184 1.85 -9.16 12.77
CA LEU A 184 0.95 -8.43 13.68
C LEU A 184 0.87 -9.13 15.07
N GLU A 185 0.87 -10.43 15.09
CA GLU A 185 0.87 -11.24 16.31
C GLU A 185 2.15 -11.11 17.15
N ASP A 186 3.29 -10.78 16.51
CA ASP A 186 4.58 -10.57 17.18
C ASP A 186 4.71 -9.20 17.83
N ALA A 187 3.82 -8.25 17.48
CA ALA A 187 3.84 -6.91 18.03
C ALA A 187 3.29 -6.90 19.47
N PRO A 188 3.90 -6.15 20.41
CA PRO A 188 3.38 -6.03 21.75
C PRO A 188 1.92 -5.58 21.77
N PRO A 189 1.02 -6.20 22.55
CA PRO A 189 -0.40 -5.92 22.53
C PRO A 189 -0.76 -4.45 22.78
N HIS A 190 0.01 -3.77 23.61
CA HIS A 190 -0.17 -2.35 23.98
C HIS A 190 0.48 -1.37 23.01
N ALA A 191 1.24 -1.86 22.05
CA ALA A 191 1.96 -1.00 21.10
C ALA A 191 1.10 -0.46 19.96
N ARG A 192 -0.17 -0.85 19.89
CA ARG A 192 -1.08 -0.50 18.79
C ARG A 192 -2.50 -0.23 19.25
N VAL A 193 -3.19 0.65 18.53
CA VAL A 193 -4.60 0.97 18.74
C VAL A 193 -5.30 1.12 17.38
N ARG A 194 -6.55 0.73 17.30
CA ARG A 194 -7.37 0.96 16.09
C ARG A 194 -7.67 2.44 15.95
N VAL A 195 -7.54 2.94 14.72
CA VAL A 195 -7.88 4.33 14.37
C VAL A 195 -9.31 4.33 13.84
N GLU A 196 -10.19 5.01 14.56
CA GLU A 196 -11.60 5.14 14.17
C GLU A 196 -11.79 6.32 13.20
N HIS A 197 -12.89 6.30 12.43
CA HIS A 197 -13.30 7.37 11.52
C HIS A 197 -12.35 7.64 10.33
N ALA A 198 -11.37 6.77 10.11
CA ALA A 198 -10.52 6.76 8.93
C ALA A 198 -10.21 5.31 8.55
N ALA A 199 -10.01 5.08 7.26
CA ALA A 199 -9.72 3.76 6.72
C ALA A 199 -8.87 3.87 5.45
N ILE A 200 -8.45 2.73 4.93
CA ILE A 200 -7.83 2.61 3.61
C ILE A 200 -8.80 1.86 2.69
N ALA A 201 -9.04 2.42 1.52
CA ALA A 201 -9.69 1.71 0.44
C ALA A 201 -8.61 1.07 -0.44
N HIS A 202 -8.61 -0.25 -0.52
CA HIS A 202 -7.67 -1.06 -1.29
C HIS A 202 -8.35 -1.62 -2.53
N VAL A 203 -7.77 -1.35 -3.71
CA VAL A 203 -8.26 -1.82 -5.01
C VAL A 203 -7.19 -2.69 -5.67
N PRO A 204 -7.09 -3.96 -5.28
CA PRO A 204 -5.94 -4.82 -5.62
C PRO A 204 -5.81 -5.15 -7.09
N ILE A 205 -6.95 -5.22 -7.80
CA ILE A 205 -7.04 -5.60 -9.21
C ILE A 205 -7.85 -4.55 -9.94
N ARG A 206 -7.32 -4.10 -11.09
CA ARG A 206 -7.92 -3.03 -11.88
C ARG A 206 -8.20 -3.43 -13.33
N SER A 207 -7.44 -4.41 -13.84
CA SER A 207 -7.63 -4.99 -15.18
C SER A 207 -6.94 -6.35 -15.27
N ALA A 208 -7.19 -7.09 -16.36
CA ALA A 208 -6.50 -8.34 -16.66
C ALA A 208 -4.99 -8.11 -16.84
N ASP A 209 -4.61 -7.09 -17.62
CA ASP A 209 -3.20 -6.78 -17.88
C ASP A 209 -2.46 -6.39 -16.60
N GLN A 210 -3.09 -5.58 -15.73
CA GLN A 210 -2.52 -5.21 -14.44
C GLN A 210 -2.35 -6.45 -13.53
N LEU A 211 -3.32 -7.36 -13.51
CA LEU A 211 -3.20 -8.60 -12.73
C LEU A 211 -2.05 -9.47 -13.23
N VAL A 212 -1.94 -9.67 -14.55
CA VAL A 212 -0.84 -10.43 -15.16
C VAL A 212 0.51 -9.80 -14.79
N ALA A 213 0.66 -8.49 -14.97
CA ALA A 213 1.90 -7.78 -14.64
C ALA A 213 2.24 -7.89 -13.15
N LYS A 214 1.26 -7.69 -12.26
CA LYS A 214 1.41 -7.78 -10.80
C LYS A 214 1.90 -9.16 -10.36
N VAL A 215 1.28 -10.22 -10.89
CA VAL A 215 1.65 -11.61 -10.57
C VAL A 215 3.03 -11.97 -11.11
N ALA A 216 3.33 -11.60 -12.37
CA ALA A 216 4.62 -11.87 -12.99
C ALA A 216 5.76 -11.15 -12.25
N VAL A 217 5.61 -9.87 -11.96
CA VAL A 217 6.61 -9.08 -11.23
C VAL A 217 6.84 -9.63 -9.82
N LYS A 218 5.75 -9.96 -9.10
CA LYS A 218 5.82 -10.56 -7.76
C LYS A 218 6.59 -11.89 -7.80
N LYS A 219 6.35 -12.73 -8.82
CA LYS A 219 7.06 -14.00 -9.00
C LYS A 219 8.54 -13.79 -9.29
N LEU A 220 8.87 -12.89 -10.23
CA LEU A 220 10.27 -12.60 -10.61
C LEU A 220 11.07 -11.98 -9.45
N ALA A 221 10.48 -11.03 -8.72
CA ALA A 221 11.14 -10.39 -7.58
C ALA A 221 11.50 -11.40 -6.48
N ARG A 222 10.68 -12.41 -6.28
CA ARG A 222 10.91 -13.47 -5.30
C ARG A 222 11.93 -14.50 -5.74
N LEU A 223 11.93 -14.87 -7.01
CA LEU A 223 12.99 -15.69 -7.59
C LEU A 223 14.36 -14.98 -7.47
N ALA A 224 14.39 -13.67 -7.70
CA ALA A 224 15.62 -12.89 -7.54
C ALA A 224 16.08 -12.77 -6.08
N ALA A 225 15.17 -12.81 -5.12
CA ALA A 225 15.50 -12.78 -3.69
C ALA A 225 15.98 -14.14 -3.16
N ASN A 226 15.89 -15.21 -3.95
CA ASN A 226 16.25 -16.58 -3.56
C ASN A 226 15.65 -17.01 -2.22
N THR A 227 14.37 -16.68 -2.01
CA THR A 227 13.63 -17.00 -0.80
C THR A 227 12.74 -18.23 -1.01
N ASP A 228 12.66 -19.11 -0.02
CA ASP A 228 11.74 -20.26 0.02
C ASP A 228 10.27 -19.85 0.18
N TRP A 229 9.96 -18.60 -0.13
CA TRP A 229 8.64 -18.07 0.06
C TRP A 229 7.59 -18.72 -0.84
N GLN A 230 6.52 -19.18 -0.21
CA GLN A 230 5.34 -19.67 -0.90
C GLN A 230 4.38 -18.50 -1.18
N PRO A 231 3.86 -18.38 -2.42
CA PRO A 231 2.86 -17.36 -2.74
C PRO A 231 1.60 -17.54 -1.85
N ASP A 232 0.94 -16.44 -1.49
CA ASP A 232 -0.40 -16.50 -0.93
C ASP A 232 -1.38 -17.20 -1.90
N ALA A 233 -2.45 -17.77 -1.36
CA ALA A 233 -3.39 -18.56 -2.14
C ALA A 233 -3.99 -17.80 -3.34
N ALA A 234 -4.25 -16.49 -3.20
CA ALA A 234 -4.80 -15.68 -4.28
C ALA A 234 -3.78 -15.47 -5.41
N SER A 235 -2.53 -15.15 -5.06
CA SER A 235 -1.43 -15.04 -6.05
C SER A 235 -1.16 -16.38 -6.75
N GLN A 236 -1.26 -17.51 -6.03
CA GLN A 236 -1.13 -18.86 -6.63
C GLN A 236 -2.26 -19.15 -7.61
N ALA A 237 -3.51 -18.87 -7.23
CA ALA A 237 -4.68 -19.09 -8.09
C ALA A 237 -4.62 -18.23 -9.36
N ALA A 238 -4.25 -16.95 -9.21
CA ALA A 238 -4.06 -16.06 -10.36
C ALA A 238 -2.94 -16.55 -11.28
N TYR A 239 -1.79 -16.93 -10.72
CA TYR A 239 -0.67 -17.49 -11.49
C TYR A 239 -1.07 -18.77 -12.24
N ALA A 240 -1.75 -19.71 -11.58
CA ALA A 240 -2.23 -20.93 -12.21
C ALA A 240 -3.21 -20.65 -13.35
N SER A 241 -4.09 -19.67 -13.20
CA SER A 241 -5.02 -19.25 -14.26
C SER A 241 -4.28 -18.69 -15.48
N ILE A 242 -3.28 -17.84 -15.26
CA ILE A 242 -2.45 -17.24 -16.32
C ILE A 242 -1.66 -18.32 -17.06
N VAL A 243 -0.98 -19.22 -16.34
CA VAL A 243 -0.18 -20.29 -16.94
C VAL A 243 -1.04 -21.27 -17.73
N ALA A 244 -2.26 -21.54 -17.25
CA ALA A 244 -3.21 -22.40 -17.96
C ALA A 244 -3.86 -21.72 -19.19
N GLY A 245 -3.50 -20.47 -19.50
CA GLY A 245 -4.07 -19.72 -20.63
C GLY A 245 -5.55 -19.42 -20.49
N ARG A 246 -6.06 -19.36 -19.24
CA ARG A 246 -7.48 -19.02 -19.01
C ARG A 246 -7.73 -17.56 -19.34
N THR A 247 -8.87 -17.29 -19.96
CA THR A 247 -9.33 -15.91 -20.17
C THR A 247 -9.64 -15.27 -18.82
N LEU A 248 -9.00 -14.15 -18.52
CA LEU A 248 -9.27 -13.35 -17.30
C LEU A 248 -10.47 -12.44 -17.57
N ASP A 249 -11.66 -13.04 -17.60
CA ASP A 249 -12.92 -12.32 -17.79
C ASP A 249 -13.36 -11.58 -16.51
N ALA A 250 -14.47 -10.85 -16.59
CA ALA A 250 -15.00 -10.06 -15.48
C ALA A 250 -15.27 -10.90 -14.21
N ALA A 251 -15.75 -12.13 -14.38
CA ALA A 251 -16.06 -13.03 -13.27
C ALA A 251 -14.78 -13.47 -12.55
N MET A 252 -13.76 -13.88 -13.31
CA MET A 252 -12.46 -14.26 -12.74
C MET A 252 -11.74 -13.08 -12.09
N LEU A 253 -11.76 -11.89 -12.71
CA LEU A 253 -11.18 -10.70 -12.11
C LEU A 253 -11.86 -10.34 -10.79
N THR A 254 -13.19 -10.45 -10.73
CA THR A 254 -13.96 -10.23 -9.49
C THR A 254 -13.59 -11.26 -8.42
N GLU A 255 -13.52 -12.54 -8.78
CA GLU A 255 -13.12 -13.60 -7.85
C GLU A 255 -11.72 -13.37 -7.30
N HIS A 256 -10.76 -13.05 -8.15
CA HIS A 256 -9.40 -12.74 -7.70
C HIS A 256 -9.34 -11.50 -6.82
N ALA A 257 -10.08 -10.43 -7.15
CA ALA A 257 -10.11 -9.20 -6.36
C ALA A 257 -10.70 -9.41 -4.96
N VAL A 258 -11.80 -10.17 -4.85
CA VAL A 258 -12.44 -10.52 -3.55
C VAL A 258 -11.53 -11.38 -2.70
N ASN A 259 -10.80 -12.30 -3.31
CA ASN A 259 -9.92 -13.25 -2.62
C ASN A 259 -8.49 -12.72 -2.44
N TRP A 260 -8.18 -11.52 -2.96
CA TRP A 260 -6.84 -10.94 -2.86
C TRP A 260 -6.55 -10.58 -1.41
N SER A 261 -5.97 -11.50 -0.72
CA SER A 261 -5.38 -11.33 0.61
C SER A 261 -3.85 -11.33 0.52
N ILE A 262 -3.24 -10.90 1.54
CA ILE A 262 -1.78 -10.80 1.64
C ILE A 262 -1.19 -12.11 2.07
#